data_e9d465190f9e0bafda611b6e8d78d05e
#
_entry.id   e9d465190f9e0bafda611b6e8d78d05e
#
_cell.length_a   1.000
_cell.length_b   1.000
_cell.length_c   1.000
_cell.angle_alpha   90.00
_cell.angle_beta   90.00
_cell.angle_gamma   90.00
#
_symmetry.space_group_name_H-M   'P 1'
#
loop_
_entity.id
_entity.type
_entity.pdbx_description
1 polymer ?
#
loop_
_entity_poly.entity_id
_entity_poly.type
_entity_poly.pdbx_seq_one_letter_code
_entity_poly.pdbx_strand_id
1 'polypeptide(L)'
;MTAAPRRNLNDAVTRFWGVAAPLYDQQFLQHWVYRPAQDEMMALLEANASRRVADIGCGTGILAARIQRELHLDEVYGVDLSDGMLAQARRRSAKVHWRKGPAESLPFDDGALDAVVTTSAFHFFNQPAALQEFHRVLAPRGLAAVATLSPRQPLPIQWLTANRLNPSHNPSPAAIRAMFEAAGFVVNAQHRVRRPAWTRLVSDLITVGIKCEM
;
A
#
# COMPACT_ATOMS: atom_id res chain seq x y z
N MET A 1 2.42 -30.60 -6.38
CA MET A 1 1.56 -29.97 -7.38
C MET A 1 0.25 -29.54 -6.71
N THR A 2 0.06 -28.25 -6.38
CA THR A 2 -1.26 -27.61 -6.10
C THR A 2 -1.08 -26.11 -5.93
N ALA A 3 -0.92 -25.36 -7.05
CA ALA A 3 -0.79 -23.89 -7.03
C ALA A 3 -1.96 -23.17 -7.74
N ALA A 4 -3.12 -23.81 -7.90
CA ALA A 4 -4.22 -23.31 -8.72
C ALA A 4 -5.27 -22.38 -8.06
N PRO A 5 -5.48 -22.30 -6.71
CA PRO A 5 -6.57 -21.50 -6.16
C PRO A 5 -6.29 -19.99 -6.05
N ARG A 6 -5.03 -19.54 -6.05
CA ARG A 6 -4.67 -18.10 -5.81
C ARG A 6 -4.84 -17.21 -7.02
N ARG A 7 -4.68 -17.74 -8.24
CA ARG A 7 -4.78 -16.98 -9.49
C ARG A 7 -6.22 -16.48 -9.74
N ASN A 8 -7.22 -17.30 -9.45
CA ASN A 8 -8.64 -16.95 -9.66
C ASN A 8 -9.15 -15.88 -8.67
N LEU A 9 -8.56 -15.77 -7.48
CA LEU A 9 -8.94 -14.79 -6.46
C LEU A 9 -8.43 -13.39 -6.83
N ASN A 10 -7.19 -13.29 -7.28
CA ASN A 10 -6.59 -12.03 -7.75
C ASN A 10 -7.34 -11.48 -8.97
N ASP A 11 -7.76 -12.35 -9.89
CA ASP A 11 -8.54 -11.95 -11.07
C ASP A 11 -9.94 -11.44 -10.71
N ALA A 12 -10.59 -12.00 -9.68
CA ALA A 12 -11.88 -11.55 -9.19
C ALA A 12 -11.77 -10.20 -8.46
N VAL A 13 -10.77 -10.03 -7.61
CA VAL A 13 -10.46 -8.77 -6.90
C VAL A 13 -10.12 -7.67 -7.90
N THR A 14 -9.27 -7.96 -8.89
CA THR A 14 -8.89 -7.01 -9.94
C THR A 14 -10.08 -6.55 -10.77
N ARG A 15 -10.99 -7.47 -11.13
CA ARG A 15 -12.24 -7.11 -11.85
C ARG A 15 -13.18 -6.29 -11.01
N PHE A 16 -13.36 -6.65 -9.73
CA PHE A 16 -14.22 -5.90 -8.81
C PHE A 16 -13.75 -4.46 -8.67
N TRP A 17 -12.45 -4.23 -8.44
CA TRP A 17 -11.89 -2.89 -8.30
C TRP A 17 -11.89 -2.11 -9.62
N GLY A 18 -11.74 -2.78 -10.76
CA GLY A 18 -11.90 -2.14 -12.07
C GLY A 18 -13.28 -1.51 -12.29
N VAL A 19 -14.34 -2.14 -11.76
CA VAL A 19 -15.74 -1.64 -11.82
C VAL A 19 -16.02 -0.63 -10.69
N ALA A 20 -15.46 -0.84 -9.50
CA ALA A 20 -15.69 0.01 -8.32
C ALA A 20 -14.87 1.33 -8.32
N ALA A 21 -13.93 1.48 -9.25
CA ALA A 21 -13.05 2.64 -9.33
C ALA A 21 -13.74 4.02 -9.29
N PRO A 22 -14.88 4.26 -9.99
CA PRO A 22 -15.58 5.55 -9.90
C PRO A 22 -16.19 5.83 -8.54
N LEU A 23 -16.59 4.78 -7.80
CA LEU A 23 -17.15 4.91 -6.45
C LEU A 23 -16.04 5.22 -5.43
N TYR A 24 -14.84 4.69 -5.67
CA TYR A 24 -13.66 4.90 -4.84
C TYR A 24 -13.19 6.37 -4.85
N ASP A 25 -13.37 7.07 -5.96
CA ASP A 25 -12.95 8.47 -6.14
C ASP A 25 -13.91 9.51 -5.55
N GLN A 26 -14.96 9.10 -4.82
CA GLN A 26 -15.85 10.05 -4.17
C GLN A 26 -15.10 10.96 -3.19
N GLN A 27 -15.20 12.27 -3.37
CA GLN A 27 -14.46 13.30 -2.63
C GLN A 27 -14.60 13.18 -1.11
N PHE A 28 -15.78 12.83 -0.61
CA PHE A 28 -16.03 12.64 0.82
C PHE A 28 -15.19 11.49 1.40
N LEU A 29 -15.19 10.32 0.75
CA LEU A 29 -14.40 9.16 1.18
C LEU A 29 -12.91 9.47 1.10
N GLN A 30 -12.47 10.12 0.03
CA GLN A 30 -11.08 10.51 -0.14
C GLN A 30 -10.62 11.46 0.97
N HIS A 31 -11.40 12.49 1.28
CA HIS A 31 -11.02 13.51 2.26
C HIS A 31 -10.95 12.97 3.69
N TRP A 32 -11.92 12.16 4.11
CA TRP A 32 -12.04 11.75 5.51
C TRP A 32 -11.47 10.38 5.81
N VAL A 33 -11.46 9.48 4.82
CA VAL A 33 -11.02 8.10 5.02
C VAL A 33 -9.57 7.90 4.57
N TYR A 34 -9.20 8.36 3.40
CA TYR A 34 -7.89 8.05 2.80
C TYR A 34 -6.83 9.12 3.06
N ARG A 35 -7.21 10.40 3.01
CA ARG A 35 -6.27 11.52 3.11
C ARG A 35 -5.41 11.52 4.38
N PRO A 36 -5.93 11.22 5.60
CA PRO A 36 -5.06 11.22 6.79
C PRO A 36 -3.89 10.25 6.71
N ALA A 37 -4.09 9.04 6.16
CA ALA A 37 -2.99 8.10 5.94
C ALA A 37 -2.03 8.59 4.85
N GLN A 38 -2.54 9.22 3.79
CA GLN A 38 -1.72 9.82 2.74
C GLN A 38 -0.88 10.98 3.26
N ASP A 39 -1.42 11.85 4.13
CA ASP A 39 -0.70 12.97 4.73
C ASP A 39 0.51 12.47 5.54
N GLU A 40 0.33 11.38 6.29
CA GLU A 40 1.44 10.76 7.02
C GLU A 40 2.48 10.14 6.08
N MET A 41 2.07 9.51 4.96
CA MET A 41 3.01 9.02 3.93
C MET A 41 3.82 10.16 3.33
N MET A 42 3.18 11.28 3.00
CA MET A 42 3.86 12.47 2.48
C MET A 42 4.93 12.98 3.46
N ALA A 43 4.58 13.11 4.73
CA ALA A 43 5.51 13.55 5.78
C ALA A 43 6.69 12.58 5.97
N LEU A 44 6.46 11.26 5.88
CA LEU A 44 7.52 10.25 5.97
C LEU A 44 8.48 10.34 4.78
N LEU A 45 7.98 10.51 3.57
CA LEU A 45 8.80 10.65 2.36
C LEU A 45 9.68 11.90 2.41
N GLU A 46 9.13 13.02 2.87
CA GLU A 46 9.85 14.27 3.03
C GLU A 46 10.94 14.16 4.12
N ALA A 47 10.59 13.60 5.29
CA ALA A 47 11.54 13.41 6.40
C ALA A 47 12.68 12.43 6.04
N ASN A 48 12.44 11.45 5.17
CA ASN A 48 13.44 10.51 4.70
C ASN A 48 14.25 11.05 3.50
N ALA A 49 13.96 12.25 3.01
CA ALA A 49 14.58 12.83 1.80
C ALA A 49 14.57 11.86 0.61
N SER A 50 13.52 11.07 0.48
CA SER A 50 13.34 10.09 -0.60
C SER A 50 13.22 10.80 -1.94
N ARG A 51 13.87 10.29 -2.98
CA ARG A 51 13.88 10.88 -4.32
C ARG A 51 13.19 10.00 -5.37
N ARG A 52 13.34 8.68 -5.27
CA ARG A 52 12.73 7.68 -6.15
C ARG A 52 11.73 6.86 -5.34
N VAL A 53 10.44 7.10 -5.57
CA VAL A 53 9.36 6.57 -4.73
C VAL A 53 8.38 5.76 -5.56
N ALA A 54 7.94 4.61 -5.03
CA ALA A 54 6.86 3.82 -5.62
C ALA A 54 5.66 3.69 -4.67
N ASP A 55 4.46 4.00 -5.18
CA ASP A 55 3.17 3.72 -4.54
C ASP A 55 2.66 2.36 -5.07
N ILE A 56 2.63 1.35 -4.19
CA ILE A 56 2.29 -0.03 -4.55
C ILE A 56 0.83 -0.34 -4.19
N GLY A 57 0.08 -0.86 -5.17
CA GLY A 57 -1.38 -0.92 -5.11
C GLY A 57 -1.97 0.48 -5.22
N CYS A 58 -1.44 1.29 -6.15
CA CYS A 58 -1.73 2.71 -6.27
C CYS A 58 -3.18 3.03 -6.68
N GLY A 59 -3.96 2.03 -7.11
CA GLY A 59 -5.34 2.20 -7.54
C GLY A 59 -5.48 3.25 -8.64
N THR A 60 -6.39 4.21 -8.45
CA THR A 60 -6.61 5.33 -9.38
C THR A 60 -5.53 6.41 -9.33
N GLY A 61 -4.43 6.17 -8.59
CA GLY A 61 -3.23 7.00 -8.58
C GLY A 61 -3.33 8.29 -7.76
N ILE A 62 -4.23 8.37 -6.78
CA ILE A 62 -4.44 9.60 -6.00
C ILE A 62 -3.18 9.95 -5.20
N LEU A 63 -2.61 8.99 -4.46
CA LEU A 63 -1.42 9.23 -3.65
C LEU A 63 -0.20 9.51 -4.53
N ALA A 64 0.09 8.68 -5.54
CA ALA A 64 1.23 8.87 -6.43
C ALA A 64 1.18 10.21 -7.16
N ALA A 65 0.01 10.62 -7.67
CA ALA A 65 -0.14 11.94 -8.31
C ALA A 65 0.04 13.10 -7.31
N ARG A 66 -0.36 12.90 -6.06
CA ARG A 66 -0.18 13.87 -4.99
C ARG A 66 1.31 14.00 -4.61
N ILE A 67 2.01 12.87 -4.43
CA ILE A 67 3.46 12.84 -4.19
C ILE A 67 4.19 13.62 -5.29
N GLN A 68 3.89 13.32 -6.54
CA GLN A 68 4.53 13.96 -7.69
C GLN A 68 4.28 15.47 -7.75
N ARG A 69 3.09 15.94 -7.34
CA ARG A 69 2.72 17.35 -7.39
C ARG A 69 3.29 18.16 -6.22
N GLU A 70 3.30 17.58 -5.02
CA GLU A 70 3.55 18.28 -3.75
C GLU A 70 5.00 18.12 -3.26
N LEU A 71 5.65 17.02 -3.61
CA LEU A 71 7.05 16.76 -3.27
C LEU A 71 7.93 16.90 -4.53
N HIS A 72 9.09 17.52 -4.38
CA HIS A 72 10.07 17.69 -5.47
C HIS A 72 10.98 16.46 -5.56
N LEU A 73 10.42 15.34 -6.04
CA LEU A 73 11.12 14.07 -6.20
C LEU A 73 11.65 13.89 -7.62
N ASP A 74 12.68 13.07 -7.77
CA ASP A 74 13.26 12.78 -9.09
C ASP A 74 12.32 11.90 -9.90
N GLU A 75 11.80 10.83 -9.27
CA GLU A 75 10.94 9.85 -9.93
C GLU A 75 9.82 9.37 -8.99
N VAL A 76 8.61 9.36 -9.50
CA VAL A 76 7.44 8.81 -8.82
C VAL A 76 6.80 7.72 -9.69
N TYR A 77 6.65 6.55 -9.10
CA TYR A 77 6.04 5.38 -9.74
C TYR A 77 4.72 5.04 -9.06
N GLY A 78 3.75 4.59 -9.85
CA GLY A 78 2.53 3.95 -9.35
C GLY A 78 2.43 2.55 -9.93
N VAL A 79 2.31 1.54 -9.07
CA VAL A 79 2.19 0.14 -9.49
C VAL A 79 0.85 -0.42 -9.04
N ASP A 80 0.11 -1.02 -9.96
CA ASP A 80 -1.14 -1.72 -9.67
C ASP A 80 -1.32 -2.91 -10.61
N LEU A 81 -2.08 -3.90 -10.18
CA LEU A 81 -2.38 -5.08 -10.98
C LEU A 81 -3.56 -4.85 -11.95
N SER A 82 -4.43 -3.88 -11.65
CA SER A 82 -5.66 -3.59 -12.39
C SER A 82 -5.45 -2.62 -13.54
N ASP A 83 -5.68 -3.08 -14.77
CA ASP A 83 -5.66 -2.20 -15.95
C ASP A 83 -6.69 -1.07 -15.85
N GLY A 84 -7.88 -1.34 -15.26
CA GLY A 84 -8.93 -0.34 -15.06
C GLY A 84 -8.50 0.78 -14.09
N MET A 85 -7.80 0.43 -13.00
CA MET A 85 -7.20 1.39 -12.07
C MET A 85 -6.11 2.22 -12.77
N LEU A 86 -5.18 1.56 -13.44
CA LEU A 86 -4.10 2.24 -14.16
C LEU A 86 -4.59 3.13 -15.29
N ALA A 87 -5.69 2.78 -15.96
CA ALA A 87 -6.30 3.64 -16.97
C ALA A 87 -6.79 4.97 -16.38
N GLN A 88 -7.34 4.95 -15.16
CA GLN A 88 -7.73 6.18 -14.44
C GLN A 88 -6.51 6.93 -13.91
N ALA A 89 -5.53 6.23 -13.36
CA ALA A 89 -4.30 6.81 -12.88
C ALA A 89 -3.55 7.60 -13.97
N ARG A 90 -3.45 7.06 -15.18
CA ARG A 90 -2.85 7.75 -16.34
C ARG A 90 -3.59 9.03 -16.72
N ARG A 91 -4.91 9.09 -16.55
CA ARG A 91 -5.69 10.32 -16.78
C ARG A 91 -5.44 11.36 -15.69
N ARG A 92 -5.09 10.92 -14.47
CA ARG A 92 -4.85 11.80 -13.32
C ARG A 92 -3.51 12.53 -13.42
N SER A 93 -2.46 11.85 -13.85
CA SER A 93 -1.13 12.46 -14.00
C SER A 93 -0.36 11.81 -15.15
N ALA A 94 0.18 12.63 -16.03
CA ALA A 94 1.13 12.21 -17.07
C ALA A 94 2.59 12.22 -16.59
N LYS A 95 2.85 12.72 -15.37
CA LYS A 95 4.20 12.87 -14.81
C LYS A 95 4.62 11.68 -13.92
N VAL A 96 3.67 10.85 -13.50
CA VAL A 96 3.92 9.62 -12.73
C VAL A 96 4.17 8.46 -13.70
N HIS A 97 5.15 7.64 -13.40
CA HIS A 97 5.47 6.43 -14.15
C HIS A 97 4.56 5.27 -13.73
N TRP A 98 3.48 5.03 -14.48
CA TRP A 98 2.51 3.97 -14.18
C TRP A 98 2.97 2.63 -14.74
N ARG A 99 3.11 1.63 -13.86
CA ARG A 99 3.53 0.27 -14.20
C ARG A 99 2.49 -0.75 -13.75
N LYS A 100 2.33 -1.82 -14.52
CA LYS A 100 1.49 -2.95 -14.15
C LYS A 100 2.34 -4.02 -13.51
N GLY A 101 1.92 -4.52 -12.34
CA GLY A 101 2.60 -5.63 -11.67
C GLY A 101 1.95 -5.96 -10.33
N PRO A 102 2.11 -7.20 -9.85
CA PRO A 102 1.74 -7.59 -8.50
C PRO A 102 2.76 -7.05 -7.48
N ALA A 103 2.32 -6.86 -6.24
CA ALA A 103 3.19 -6.39 -5.15
C ALA A 103 4.31 -7.39 -4.80
N GLU A 104 4.11 -8.65 -5.13
CA GLU A 104 5.03 -9.77 -4.88
C GLU A 104 6.11 -9.97 -5.97
N SER A 105 6.05 -9.17 -7.05
CA SER A 105 7.04 -9.19 -8.14
C SER A 105 7.00 -7.84 -8.85
N LEU A 106 7.74 -6.89 -8.33
CA LEU A 106 7.73 -5.50 -8.78
C LEU A 106 8.64 -5.31 -10.00
N PRO A 107 8.24 -4.48 -10.96
CA PRO A 107 9.02 -4.23 -12.18
C PRO A 107 10.18 -3.24 -11.94
N PHE A 108 11.03 -3.52 -10.94
CA PHE A 108 12.20 -2.73 -10.59
C PHE A 108 13.40 -3.62 -10.31
N ASP A 109 14.59 -3.11 -10.60
CA ASP A 109 15.84 -3.74 -10.22
C ASP A 109 16.07 -3.67 -8.71
N ASP A 110 17.01 -4.47 -8.20
CA ASP A 110 17.42 -4.46 -6.79
C ASP A 110 17.97 -3.09 -6.41
N GLY A 111 17.50 -2.53 -5.30
CA GLY A 111 17.97 -1.24 -4.82
C GLY A 111 17.58 -0.03 -5.67
N ALA A 112 16.64 -0.16 -6.59
CA ALA A 112 16.26 0.92 -7.51
C ALA A 112 15.51 2.09 -6.84
N LEU A 113 14.89 1.87 -5.68
CA LEU A 113 14.00 2.82 -5.03
C LEU A 113 14.55 3.28 -3.67
N ASP A 114 14.26 4.53 -3.31
CA ASP A 114 14.57 5.07 -1.99
C ASP A 114 13.40 4.86 -1.01
N ALA A 115 12.17 4.81 -1.52
CA ALA A 115 11.00 4.48 -0.70
C ALA A 115 9.93 3.70 -1.47
N VAL A 116 9.27 2.81 -0.74
CA VAL A 116 8.03 2.13 -1.13
C VAL A 116 6.94 2.50 -0.15
N VAL A 117 5.82 2.99 -0.66
CA VAL A 117 4.62 3.27 0.12
C VAL A 117 3.44 2.45 -0.38
N THR A 118 2.52 2.10 0.51
CA THR A 118 1.23 1.50 0.15
C THR A 118 0.16 1.93 1.13
N THR A 119 -0.98 2.36 0.63
CA THR A 119 -2.13 2.76 1.45
C THR A 119 -3.37 1.98 1.05
N SER A 120 -4.04 1.37 2.04
CA SER A 120 -5.31 0.65 1.88
C SER A 120 -5.31 -0.48 0.82
N ALA A 121 -4.13 -1.02 0.49
CA ALA A 121 -3.97 -2.12 -0.48
C ALA A 121 -3.29 -3.36 0.12
N PHE A 122 -2.46 -3.20 1.15
CA PHE A 122 -1.61 -4.25 1.73
C PHE A 122 -2.38 -5.51 2.17
N HIS A 123 -3.63 -5.36 2.59
CA HIS A 123 -4.49 -6.47 2.99
C HIS A 123 -4.95 -7.37 1.81
N PHE A 124 -4.72 -6.95 0.56
CA PHE A 124 -4.97 -7.76 -0.63
C PHE A 124 -3.74 -8.54 -1.11
N PHE A 125 -2.54 -8.22 -0.60
CA PHE A 125 -1.28 -8.81 -1.01
C PHE A 125 -1.02 -10.17 -0.32
N ASN A 126 -0.13 -10.96 -0.90
CA ASN A 126 0.61 -11.95 -0.14
C ASN A 126 1.66 -11.20 0.68
N GLN A 127 1.28 -10.77 1.90
CA GLN A 127 2.00 -9.81 2.71
C GLN A 127 3.47 -10.15 2.96
N PRO A 128 3.84 -11.41 3.33
CA PRO A 128 5.24 -11.77 3.48
C PRO A 128 6.04 -11.65 2.17
N ALA A 129 5.49 -12.13 1.06
CA ALA A 129 6.17 -12.07 -0.23
C ALA A 129 6.30 -10.61 -0.74
N ALA A 130 5.26 -9.77 -0.54
CA ALA A 130 5.31 -8.37 -0.89
C ALA A 130 6.38 -7.61 -0.08
N LEU A 131 6.52 -7.89 1.23
CA LEU A 131 7.55 -7.26 2.05
C LEU A 131 8.98 -7.70 1.65
N GLN A 132 9.18 -8.95 1.27
CA GLN A 132 10.45 -9.42 0.72
C GLN A 132 10.79 -8.68 -0.58
N GLU A 133 9.79 -8.47 -1.44
CA GLU A 133 9.95 -7.76 -2.69
C GLU A 133 10.19 -6.26 -2.47
N PHE A 134 9.51 -5.63 -1.50
CA PHE A 134 9.80 -4.26 -1.09
C PHE A 134 11.25 -4.12 -0.59
N HIS A 135 11.71 -5.09 0.21
CA HIS A 135 13.09 -5.11 0.67
C HIS A 135 14.09 -5.26 -0.50
N ARG A 136 13.80 -6.10 -1.50
CA ARG A 136 14.66 -6.28 -2.67
C ARG A 136 14.83 -4.98 -3.46
N VAL A 137 13.73 -4.30 -3.79
CA VAL A 137 13.74 -3.10 -4.66
C VAL A 137 14.23 -1.84 -3.96
N LEU A 138 14.28 -1.82 -2.62
CA LEU A 138 14.77 -0.68 -1.85
C LEU A 138 16.30 -0.63 -1.81
N ALA A 139 16.86 0.55 -1.98
CA ALA A 139 18.25 0.85 -1.72
C ALA A 139 18.62 0.63 -0.23
N PRO A 140 19.90 0.48 0.14
CA PRO A 140 20.32 0.54 1.54
C PRO A 140 19.75 1.79 2.22
N ARG A 141 19.26 1.66 3.45
CA ARG A 141 18.53 2.69 4.21
C ARG A 141 17.19 3.13 3.59
N GLY A 142 16.71 2.44 2.57
CA GLY A 142 15.42 2.71 1.94
C GLY A 142 14.24 2.46 2.89
N LEU A 143 13.19 3.24 2.70
CA LEU A 143 11.99 3.29 3.53
C LEU A 143 10.89 2.39 2.94
N ALA A 144 10.30 1.51 3.75
CA ALA A 144 9.01 0.87 3.48
C ALA A 144 7.95 1.42 4.43
N ALA A 145 6.88 2.05 3.93
CA ALA A 145 5.78 2.54 4.75
C ALA A 145 4.45 1.94 4.29
N VAL A 146 3.78 1.23 5.20
CA VAL A 146 2.55 0.50 4.94
C VAL A 146 1.44 1.03 5.83
N ALA A 147 0.38 1.60 5.23
CA ALA A 147 -0.87 1.90 5.92
C ALA A 147 -1.91 0.82 5.58
N THR A 148 -2.33 0.07 6.59
CA THR A 148 -3.32 -0.99 6.43
C THR A 148 -4.42 -0.92 7.48
N LEU A 149 -5.60 -1.41 7.13
CA LEU A 149 -6.70 -1.56 8.08
C LEU A 149 -6.28 -2.53 9.19
N SER A 150 -6.39 -2.11 10.44
CA SER A 150 -6.14 -2.91 11.62
C SER A 150 -7.20 -2.62 12.68
N PRO A 151 -8.37 -3.26 12.62
CA PRO A 151 -9.45 -3.05 13.58
C PRO A 151 -9.00 -3.26 15.02
N ARG A 152 -9.47 -2.40 15.94
CA ARG A 152 -9.10 -2.49 17.38
C ARG A 152 -9.72 -3.67 18.11
N GLN A 153 -10.85 -4.16 17.60
CA GLN A 153 -11.55 -5.33 18.11
C GLN A 153 -12.08 -6.14 16.93
N PRO A 154 -12.20 -7.48 17.04
CA PRO A 154 -12.91 -8.25 16.04
C PRO A 154 -14.37 -7.77 16.04
N LEU A 155 -14.77 -7.07 15.00
CA LEU A 155 -16.17 -6.75 14.79
C LEU A 155 -16.92 -8.09 14.70
N PRO A 156 -18.12 -8.23 15.33
CA PRO A 156 -18.93 -9.46 15.19
C PRO A 156 -19.18 -9.83 13.73
N ILE A 157 -19.17 -8.85 12.83
CA ILE A 157 -19.27 -9.02 11.38
C ILE A 157 -18.01 -9.72 10.78
N GLN A 158 -16.82 -9.59 11.39
CA GLN A 158 -15.62 -10.31 10.91
C GLN A 158 -15.76 -11.83 11.06
N TRP A 159 -16.51 -12.31 12.05
CA TRP A 159 -16.80 -13.74 12.19
C TRP A 159 -17.69 -14.25 11.04
N LEU A 160 -18.63 -13.43 10.56
CA LEU A 160 -19.48 -13.72 9.39
C LEU A 160 -18.72 -13.63 8.06
N THR A 161 -17.69 -12.78 7.98
CA THR A 161 -16.88 -12.53 6.77
C THR A 161 -15.51 -13.26 6.78
N ALA A 162 -15.16 -13.92 7.88
CA ALA A 162 -13.97 -14.78 8.01
C ALA A 162 -14.05 -16.06 7.14
N ASN A 163 -15.11 -16.18 6.34
CA ASN A 163 -15.23 -17.22 5.35
C ASN A 163 -14.16 -17.10 4.26
N ARG A 164 -13.75 -18.25 3.70
CA ARG A 164 -12.75 -18.45 2.63
C ARG A 164 -12.90 -17.53 1.38
N LEU A 165 -13.92 -16.68 1.35
CA LEU A 165 -14.25 -15.74 0.27
C LEU A 165 -13.83 -14.28 0.57
N ASN A 166 -13.31 -13.96 1.78
CA ASN A 166 -12.81 -12.61 2.06
C ASN A 166 -11.32 -12.54 1.66
N PRO A 167 -10.97 -11.84 0.57
CA PRO A 167 -9.59 -11.71 0.10
C PRO A 167 -8.73 -10.83 1.01
N SER A 168 -9.32 -10.12 1.99
CA SER A 168 -8.58 -9.21 2.85
C SER A 168 -8.00 -9.92 4.07
N HIS A 169 -6.68 -9.76 4.28
CA HIS A 169 -5.97 -10.22 5.46
C HIS A 169 -5.65 -9.01 6.34
N ASN A 170 -6.31 -8.93 7.51
CA ASN A 170 -6.11 -7.84 8.47
C ASN A 170 -5.33 -8.36 9.69
N PRO A 171 -3.99 -8.45 9.62
CA PRO A 171 -3.16 -8.95 10.69
C PRO A 171 -3.15 -7.98 11.89
N SER A 172 -2.82 -8.51 13.07
CA SER A 172 -2.60 -7.69 14.26
C SER A 172 -1.35 -6.80 14.10
N PRO A 173 -1.22 -5.70 14.86
CA PRO A 173 -0.02 -4.87 14.84
C PRO A 173 1.27 -5.67 15.08
N ALA A 174 1.26 -6.60 16.04
CA ALA A 174 2.41 -7.47 16.32
C ALA A 174 2.75 -8.39 15.14
N ALA A 175 1.74 -8.93 14.44
CA ALA A 175 1.97 -9.78 13.28
C ALA A 175 2.55 -8.98 12.10
N ILE A 176 2.11 -7.72 11.89
CA ILE A 176 2.69 -6.85 10.85
C ILE A 176 4.15 -6.55 11.18
N ARG A 177 4.46 -6.19 12.42
CA ARG A 177 5.85 -5.96 12.88
C ARG A 177 6.72 -7.19 12.61
N ALA A 178 6.27 -8.37 13.02
CA ALA A 178 7.03 -9.62 12.82
C ALA A 178 7.27 -9.92 11.33
N MET A 179 6.30 -9.62 10.45
CA MET A 179 6.49 -9.78 9.00
C MET A 179 7.53 -8.82 8.43
N PHE A 180 7.57 -7.57 8.90
CA PHE A 180 8.61 -6.60 8.51
C PHE A 180 10.00 -7.08 8.94
N GLU A 181 10.13 -7.49 10.19
CA GLU A 181 11.39 -8.01 10.75
C GLU A 181 11.85 -9.28 10.02
N ALA A 182 10.94 -10.20 9.71
CA ALA A 182 11.22 -11.40 8.93
C ALA A 182 11.65 -11.10 7.48
N ALA A 183 11.21 -9.98 6.92
CA ALA A 183 11.62 -9.53 5.60
C ALA A 183 12.95 -8.74 5.61
N GLY A 184 13.59 -8.54 6.78
CA GLY A 184 14.88 -7.86 6.91
C GLY A 184 14.80 -6.36 7.21
N PHE A 185 13.62 -5.85 7.55
CA PHE A 185 13.45 -4.45 7.96
C PHE A 185 13.68 -4.25 9.46
N VAL A 186 14.28 -3.13 9.84
CA VAL A 186 14.19 -2.59 11.20
C VAL A 186 12.92 -1.74 11.28
N VAL A 187 11.98 -2.12 12.14
CA VAL A 187 10.74 -1.36 12.34
C VAL A 187 11.01 -0.12 13.19
N ASN A 188 11.06 1.02 12.53
CA ASN A 188 11.37 2.32 13.14
C ASN A 188 10.16 2.97 13.81
N ALA A 189 8.96 2.79 13.25
CA ALA A 189 7.72 3.30 13.81
C ALA A 189 6.54 2.38 13.52
N GLN A 190 5.61 2.31 14.46
CA GLN A 190 4.31 1.67 14.26
C GLN A 190 3.27 2.39 15.12
N HIS A 191 2.30 3.02 14.48
CA HIS A 191 1.26 3.78 15.16
C HIS A 191 -0.03 3.83 14.33
N ARG A 192 -1.13 4.19 14.98
CA ARG A 192 -2.41 4.38 14.29
C ARG A 192 -2.52 5.79 13.76
N VAL A 193 -3.06 5.90 12.54
CA VAL A 193 -3.36 7.20 11.91
C VAL A 193 -4.28 8.02 12.80
N ARG A 194 -3.90 9.27 13.06
CA ARG A 194 -4.71 10.21 13.85
C ARG A 194 -5.90 10.68 13.01
N ARG A 195 -7.10 10.52 13.56
CA ARG A 195 -8.37 10.86 12.90
C ARG A 195 -9.33 11.54 13.86
N PRO A 196 -10.26 12.38 13.35
CA PRO A 196 -11.37 12.90 14.13
C PRO A 196 -12.19 11.77 14.80
N ALA A 197 -12.82 12.06 15.94
CA ALA A 197 -13.50 11.04 16.76
C ALA A 197 -14.59 10.26 16.00
N TRP A 198 -15.31 10.91 15.10
CA TRP A 198 -16.38 10.31 14.31
C TRP A 198 -15.90 9.38 13.18
N THR A 199 -14.63 9.46 12.77
CA THR A 199 -14.01 8.55 11.79
C THR A 199 -13.18 7.42 12.45
N ARG A 200 -13.24 7.27 13.78
CA ARG A 200 -12.48 6.26 14.54
C ARG A 200 -12.83 4.81 14.22
N LEU A 201 -13.94 4.57 13.51
CA LEU A 201 -14.28 3.24 12.98
C LEU A 201 -13.29 2.78 11.89
N VAL A 202 -12.69 3.72 11.13
CA VAL A 202 -11.61 3.44 10.20
C VAL A 202 -10.30 3.48 10.98
N SER A 203 -9.74 2.32 11.25
CA SER A 203 -8.54 2.17 12.07
C SER A 203 -7.37 1.71 11.23
N ASP A 204 -6.70 2.67 10.56
CA ASP A 204 -5.46 2.38 9.86
C ASP A 204 -4.29 2.35 10.83
N LEU A 205 -3.41 1.37 10.63
CA LEU A 205 -2.11 1.24 11.26
C LEU A 205 -1.04 1.55 10.23
N ILE A 206 -0.17 2.48 10.55
CA ILE A 206 1.06 2.70 9.77
C ILE A 206 2.19 1.94 10.42
N THR A 207 2.91 1.18 9.62
CA THR A 207 4.18 0.54 10.00
C THR A 207 5.26 1.01 9.06
N VAL A 208 6.36 1.48 9.63
CA VAL A 208 7.52 2.01 8.92
C VAL A 208 8.73 1.14 9.20
N GLY A 209 9.31 0.58 8.16
CA GLY A 209 10.55 -0.20 8.21
C GLY A 209 11.65 0.44 7.37
N ILE A 210 12.86 0.35 7.87
CA ILE A 210 14.08 0.80 7.17
C ILE A 210 14.90 -0.44 6.81
N LYS A 211 15.36 -0.51 5.56
CA LYS A 211 16.30 -1.53 5.11
C LYS A 211 17.68 -1.26 5.71
N CYS A 212 18.25 -2.25 6.40
CA CYS A 212 19.60 -2.12 6.95
C CYS A 212 20.65 -1.93 5.85
N GLU A 213 21.73 -1.24 6.18
CA GLU A 213 22.96 -1.29 5.40
C GLU A 213 23.56 -2.71 5.54
N MET A 214 23.77 -3.40 4.42
CA MET A 214 24.64 -4.58 4.41
C MET A 214 26.06 -4.15 4.15
#